data_7f2ffcf6b2f94c60249263ade48fd0d7
#
_entry.id   7f2ffcf6b2f94c60249263ade48fd0d7
#
_cell.length_a   1.000
_cell.length_b   1.000
_cell.length_c   1.000
_cell.angle_alpha   90.00
_cell.angle_beta   90.00
_cell.angle_gamma   90.00
#
_symmetry.space_group_name_H-M   'P 1'
#
loop_
_entity.id
_entity.type
_entity.pdbx_description
1 polymer ?
#
loop_
_entity_poly.entity_id
_entity_poly.type
_entity_poly.pdbx_seq_one_letter_code
_entity_poly.pdbx_strand_id
1 'polypeptide(L)'
;MKRSPRDMALILLLIAVAFTGIHALSKRIMAAQSVGETDPFTLIPAPPQAVLCLHQPQTLELMLPTLPNVARLLRAYLPENPLCQPERIGAWLPFTLIYYPEGELWMARLTPQEARQLWKRLDACHAFAAEEQTELTIPVRYYPERGRRFLGCYYQQGIFVASYQRQLVRKSIEQLLRRRTADPVAKQLQARKSPSAPLQLLLPSERLFPADRLRETATPWLSLPFFFNEGHLCCFQEWPLPTSIPDSHLTTHWLEPLRDSLSLRLQPLLPGVQIELEATREEKSAYFAFRTH
;
A
#
# COMPACT_ATOMS: atom_id res chain seq x y z
N MET A 1 -63.70 -13.94 11.30
CA MET A 1 -63.22 -12.59 10.90
C MET A 1 -62.79 -12.63 9.43
N LYS A 2 -63.56 -12.06 8.51
CA LYS A 2 -63.18 -11.95 7.09
C LYS A 2 -62.19 -10.77 6.97
N ARG A 3 -60.92 -11.05 6.70
CA ARG A 3 -59.91 -10.00 6.43
C ARG A 3 -60.31 -9.23 5.18
N SER A 4 -60.29 -7.91 5.25
CA SER A 4 -60.58 -7.04 4.12
C SER A 4 -59.53 -7.26 3.00
N PRO A 5 -59.90 -7.28 1.71
CA PRO A 5 -58.94 -7.40 0.60
C PRO A 5 -57.87 -6.29 0.64
N ARG A 6 -58.18 -5.15 1.26
CA ARG A 6 -57.19 -4.04 1.51
C ARG A 6 -56.12 -4.47 2.51
N ASP A 7 -56.45 -5.18 3.58
CA ASP A 7 -55.49 -5.64 4.59
C ASP A 7 -54.52 -6.66 4.01
N MET A 8 -55.06 -7.57 3.14
CA MET A 8 -54.21 -8.54 2.42
C MET A 8 -53.24 -7.87 1.44
N ALA A 9 -53.69 -6.84 0.72
CA ALA A 9 -52.82 -6.10 -0.21
C ALA A 9 -51.69 -5.35 0.54
N LEU A 10 -52.01 -4.78 1.73
CA LEU A 10 -51.05 -4.07 2.57
C LEU A 10 -49.99 -5.03 3.15
N ILE A 11 -50.41 -6.21 3.57
CA ILE A 11 -49.49 -7.26 4.06
C ILE A 11 -48.57 -7.75 2.94
N LEU A 12 -49.07 -7.97 1.73
CA LEU A 12 -48.25 -8.36 0.57
C LEU A 12 -47.25 -7.29 0.17
N LEU A 13 -47.65 -6.00 0.24
CA LEU A 13 -46.74 -4.89 -0.02
C LEU A 13 -45.62 -4.82 1.02
N LEU A 14 -45.91 -4.99 2.30
CA LEU A 14 -44.92 -5.02 3.38
C LEU A 14 -43.94 -6.18 3.22
N ILE A 15 -44.43 -7.35 2.85
CA ILE A 15 -43.58 -8.54 2.57
C ILE A 15 -42.67 -8.25 1.37
N ALA A 16 -43.16 -7.65 0.30
CA ALA A 16 -42.36 -7.33 -0.87
C ALA A 16 -41.26 -6.29 -0.55
N VAL A 17 -41.59 -5.25 0.24
CA VAL A 17 -40.63 -4.25 0.71
C VAL A 17 -39.58 -4.88 1.61
N ALA A 18 -39.96 -5.75 2.54
CA ALA A 18 -39.04 -6.47 3.40
C ALA A 18 -38.10 -7.40 2.60
N PHE A 19 -38.64 -8.13 1.62
CA PHE A 19 -37.82 -9.01 0.75
C PHE A 19 -36.82 -8.23 -0.11
N THR A 20 -37.24 -7.10 -0.69
CA THR A 20 -36.34 -6.24 -1.46
C THR A 20 -35.25 -5.60 -0.58
N GLY A 21 -35.59 -5.21 0.65
CA GLY A 21 -34.66 -4.72 1.66
C GLY A 21 -33.62 -5.76 2.07
N ILE A 22 -34.06 -6.98 2.40
CA ILE A 22 -33.19 -8.10 2.75
C ILE A 22 -32.28 -8.48 1.57
N HIS A 23 -32.82 -8.53 0.35
CA HIS A 23 -32.03 -8.84 -0.84
C HIS A 23 -30.96 -7.78 -1.14
N ALA A 24 -31.30 -6.50 -1.00
CA ALA A 24 -30.34 -5.40 -1.13
C ALA A 24 -29.26 -5.45 -0.05
N LEU A 25 -29.63 -5.76 1.20
CA LEU A 25 -28.71 -5.90 2.32
C LEU A 25 -27.78 -7.12 2.13
N SER A 26 -28.32 -8.26 1.75
CA SER A 26 -27.51 -9.48 1.49
C SER A 26 -26.53 -9.28 0.34
N LYS A 27 -26.92 -8.59 -0.75
CA LYS A 27 -25.99 -8.20 -1.81
C LYS A 27 -24.88 -7.27 -1.32
N ARG A 28 -25.18 -6.32 -0.43
CA ARG A 28 -24.16 -5.46 0.18
C ARG A 28 -23.22 -6.23 1.08
N ILE A 29 -23.74 -7.14 1.91
CA ILE A 29 -22.94 -8.00 2.80
C ILE A 29 -22.04 -8.95 1.97
N MET A 30 -22.59 -9.62 0.94
CA MET A 30 -21.80 -10.47 0.04
C MET A 30 -20.72 -9.68 -0.72
N ALA A 31 -21.04 -8.47 -1.20
CA ALA A 31 -20.06 -7.61 -1.83
C ALA A 31 -18.95 -7.16 -0.84
N ALA A 32 -19.30 -6.87 0.41
CA ALA A 32 -18.34 -6.55 1.45
C ALA A 32 -17.48 -7.76 1.86
N GLN A 33 -18.07 -8.95 1.93
CA GLN A 33 -17.35 -10.20 2.23
C GLN A 33 -16.41 -10.61 1.08
N SER A 34 -16.81 -10.42 -0.18
CA SER A 34 -15.95 -10.73 -1.34
C SER A 34 -14.72 -9.82 -1.43
N VAL A 35 -14.77 -8.61 -0.85
CA VAL A 35 -13.63 -7.68 -0.75
C VAL A 35 -12.62 -8.13 0.32
N GLY A 36 -13.03 -9.01 1.26
CA GLY A 36 -12.23 -9.40 2.43
C GLY A 36 -11.18 -10.50 2.21
N GLU A 37 -11.31 -11.32 1.17
CA GLU A 37 -10.58 -12.60 1.10
C GLU A 37 -9.17 -12.51 0.50
N THR A 38 -8.91 -11.57 -0.40
CA THR A 38 -7.60 -11.50 -1.08
C THR A 38 -6.75 -10.34 -0.54
N ASP A 39 -5.58 -10.66 0.02
CA ASP A 39 -4.62 -9.62 0.44
C ASP A 39 -3.84 -9.12 -0.78
N PRO A 40 -3.73 -7.77 -1.02
CA PRO A 40 -2.94 -7.21 -2.11
C PRO A 40 -1.50 -7.74 -2.17
N PHE A 41 -0.89 -8.02 -1.02
CA PHE A 41 0.47 -8.57 -0.97
C PHE A 41 0.62 -9.93 -1.66
N THR A 42 -0.46 -10.73 -1.73
CA THR A 42 -0.43 -12.02 -2.43
C THR A 42 -0.30 -11.89 -3.95
N LEU A 43 -0.59 -10.71 -4.49
CA LEU A 43 -0.52 -10.41 -5.91
C LEU A 43 0.82 -9.78 -6.32
N ILE A 44 1.73 -9.54 -5.37
CA ILE A 44 3.03 -8.93 -5.62
C ILE A 44 3.92 -9.93 -6.36
N PRO A 45 4.32 -9.67 -7.61
CA PRO A 45 5.34 -10.47 -8.27
C PRO A 45 6.69 -10.31 -7.55
N ALA A 46 7.38 -11.40 -7.26
CA ALA A 46 8.70 -11.36 -6.61
C ALA A 46 9.83 -11.16 -7.61
N PRO A 47 10.96 -10.57 -7.20
CA PRO A 47 11.20 -9.79 -5.98
C PRO A 47 10.97 -8.29 -6.22
N PRO A 48 10.26 -7.58 -5.36
CA PRO A 48 10.16 -6.12 -5.43
C PRO A 48 11.41 -5.44 -4.85
N GLN A 49 11.68 -4.19 -5.28
CA GLN A 49 12.76 -3.36 -4.76
C GLN A 49 12.34 -2.59 -3.50
N ALA A 50 11.08 -2.17 -3.44
CA ALA A 50 10.49 -1.46 -2.32
C ALA A 50 8.96 -1.57 -2.40
N VAL A 51 8.30 -1.39 -1.26
CA VAL A 51 6.83 -1.32 -1.20
C VAL A 51 6.44 -0.12 -0.34
N LEU A 52 5.68 0.80 -0.90
CA LEU A 52 5.11 1.95 -0.21
C LEU A 52 3.61 1.72 0.01
N CYS A 53 3.17 1.78 1.27
CA CYS A 53 1.76 1.63 1.63
C CYS A 53 1.23 2.95 2.17
N LEU A 54 0.17 3.46 1.57
CA LEU A 54 -0.64 4.55 2.10
C LEU A 54 -1.89 3.93 2.74
N HIS A 55 -1.94 3.94 4.08
CA HIS A 55 -3.05 3.35 4.82
C HIS A 55 -4.14 4.38 5.16
N GLN A 56 -3.73 5.61 5.47
CA GLN A 56 -4.63 6.68 5.94
C GLN A 56 -4.49 7.93 5.05
N PRO A 57 -5.12 7.93 3.87
CA PRO A 57 -5.01 9.05 2.92
C PRO A 57 -5.52 10.37 3.49
N GLN A 58 -6.56 10.35 4.32
CA GLN A 58 -7.13 11.56 4.94
C GLN A 58 -6.11 12.24 5.87
N THR A 59 -5.36 11.46 6.65
CA THR A 59 -4.30 11.98 7.51
C THR A 59 -3.21 12.64 6.67
N LEU A 60 -2.82 12.00 5.55
CA LEU A 60 -1.84 12.58 4.63
C LEU A 60 -2.34 13.89 4.01
N GLU A 61 -3.58 13.95 3.53
CA GLU A 61 -4.18 15.16 2.96
C GLU A 61 -4.19 16.34 3.95
N LEU A 62 -4.50 16.07 5.21
CA LEU A 62 -4.51 17.10 6.27
C LEU A 62 -3.10 17.59 6.60
N MET A 63 -2.11 16.72 6.57
CA MET A 63 -0.76 17.04 7.03
C MET A 63 0.17 17.59 5.94
N LEU A 64 -0.04 17.22 4.66
CA LEU A 64 0.82 17.67 3.55
C LEU A 64 0.95 19.20 3.43
N PRO A 65 -0.11 20.02 3.64
CA PRO A 65 0.03 21.48 3.60
C PRO A 65 0.98 22.03 4.67
N THR A 66 1.08 21.35 5.82
CA THR A 66 1.94 21.78 6.94
C THR A 66 3.38 21.24 6.81
N LEU A 67 3.62 20.35 5.86
CA LEU A 67 4.89 19.64 5.65
C LEU A 67 5.39 19.79 4.20
N PRO A 68 5.79 21.00 3.76
CA PRO A 68 6.15 21.26 2.36
C PRO A 68 7.33 20.40 1.86
N ASN A 69 8.28 20.08 2.75
CA ASN A 69 9.41 19.21 2.42
C ASN A 69 8.95 17.76 2.15
N VAL A 70 8.05 17.24 2.97
CA VAL A 70 7.44 15.90 2.79
C VAL A 70 6.59 15.88 1.52
N ALA A 71 5.80 16.92 1.27
CA ALA A 71 4.99 17.04 0.05
C ALA A 71 5.88 17.03 -1.21
N ARG A 72 7.02 17.76 -1.20
CA ARG A 72 8.00 17.76 -2.30
C ARG A 72 8.62 16.38 -2.49
N LEU A 73 9.00 15.74 -1.40
CA LEU A 73 9.58 14.40 -1.42
C LEU A 73 8.58 13.37 -2.02
N LEU A 74 7.36 13.36 -1.53
CA LEU A 74 6.33 12.46 -2.08
C LEU A 74 6.12 12.70 -3.58
N ARG A 75 6.06 13.96 -4.02
CA ARG A 75 5.96 14.28 -5.44
C ARG A 75 7.16 13.82 -6.26
N ALA A 76 8.36 13.83 -5.69
CA ALA A 76 9.58 13.38 -6.37
C ALA A 76 9.67 11.85 -6.51
N TYR A 77 9.11 11.12 -5.54
CA TYR A 77 9.21 9.65 -5.50
C TYR A 77 7.95 8.93 -5.95
N LEU A 78 6.77 9.56 -5.86
CA LEU A 78 5.57 8.99 -6.44
C LEU A 78 5.65 9.03 -7.97
N PRO A 79 5.29 7.94 -8.66
CA PRO A 79 5.34 7.92 -10.11
C PRO A 79 4.33 8.91 -10.71
N GLU A 80 4.62 9.35 -11.94
CA GLU A 80 3.69 10.14 -12.75
C GLU A 80 2.47 9.33 -13.22
N ASN A 81 1.87 8.61 -12.28
CA ASN A 81 0.68 7.81 -12.50
C ASN A 81 -0.54 8.61 -12.02
N PRO A 82 -1.63 8.73 -12.80
CA PRO A 82 -2.85 9.41 -12.36
C PRO A 82 -3.34 8.98 -10.99
N LEU A 83 -3.17 7.71 -10.65
CA LEU A 83 -3.58 7.14 -9.36
C LEU A 83 -2.73 7.60 -8.17
N CYS A 84 -1.57 8.18 -8.43
CA CYS A 84 -0.69 8.80 -7.43
C CYS A 84 -0.86 10.34 -7.39
N GLN A 85 -1.80 10.89 -8.15
CA GLN A 85 -2.05 12.33 -8.27
C GLN A 85 -3.49 12.64 -7.86
N PRO A 86 -3.73 13.03 -6.59
CA PRO A 86 -5.09 13.29 -6.09
C PRO A 86 -5.81 14.38 -6.90
N GLU A 87 -5.06 15.33 -7.49
CA GLU A 87 -5.60 16.38 -8.35
C GLU A 87 -6.27 15.81 -9.62
N ARG A 88 -5.81 14.67 -10.10
CA ARG A 88 -6.35 13.99 -11.29
C ARG A 88 -7.52 13.06 -10.97
N ILE A 89 -7.46 12.36 -9.87
CA ILE A 89 -8.49 11.37 -9.47
C ILE A 89 -9.43 11.88 -8.37
N GLY A 90 -9.22 13.12 -7.90
CA GLY A 90 -10.12 13.83 -6.99
C GLY A 90 -9.96 13.51 -5.51
N ALA A 91 -9.12 12.55 -5.12
CA ALA A 91 -8.78 12.22 -3.73
C ALA A 91 -7.67 11.16 -3.66
N TRP A 92 -6.91 11.14 -2.59
CA TRP A 92 -6.07 10.01 -2.27
C TRP A 92 -6.92 8.78 -1.91
N LEU A 93 -6.51 7.63 -2.41
CA LEU A 93 -7.07 6.32 -2.02
C LEU A 93 -6.04 5.58 -1.16
N PRO A 94 -6.44 4.70 -0.24
CA PRO A 94 -5.51 3.76 0.35
C PRO A 94 -4.90 2.89 -0.75
N PHE A 95 -3.57 2.81 -0.84
CA PHE A 95 -2.90 2.04 -1.87
C PHE A 95 -1.62 1.36 -1.37
N THR A 96 -1.18 0.39 -2.13
CA THR A 96 0.14 -0.22 -2.06
C THR A 96 0.83 0.00 -3.40
N LEU A 97 1.97 0.69 -3.39
CA LEU A 97 2.80 0.95 -4.56
C LEU A 97 4.07 0.12 -4.46
N ILE A 98 4.30 -0.72 -5.45
CA ILE A 98 5.41 -1.67 -5.48
C ILE A 98 6.37 -1.23 -6.57
N TYR A 99 7.64 -1.06 -6.22
CA TYR A 99 8.71 -0.64 -7.12
C TYR A 99 9.50 -1.85 -7.60
N TYR A 100 9.77 -1.87 -8.90
CA TYR A 100 10.60 -2.85 -9.60
C TYR A 100 11.65 -2.13 -10.45
N PRO A 101 12.71 -2.83 -10.90
CA PRO A 101 13.68 -2.22 -11.83
C PRO A 101 13.04 -1.74 -13.13
N GLU A 102 12.01 -2.45 -13.60
CA GLU A 102 11.29 -2.16 -14.84
C GLU A 102 10.17 -1.11 -14.69
N GLY A 103 9.78 -0.76 -13.47
CA GLY A 103 8.71 0.21 -13.22
C GLY A 103 7.95 -0.06 -11.91
N GLU A 104 6.71 0.39 -11.83
CA GLU A 104 5.90 0.28 -10.63
C GLU A 104 4.58 -0.46 -10.88
N LEU A 105 4.06 -1.06 -9.80
CA LEU A 105 2.74 -1.66 -9.75
C LEU A 105 1.93 -1.01 -8.63
N TRP A 106 0.83 -0.36 -8.96
CA TRP A 106 -0.10 0.26 -8.02
C TRP A 106 -1.25 -0.68 -7.72
N MET A 107 -1.60 -0.84 -6.46
CA MET A 107 -2.70 -1.69 -6.02
C MET A 107 -3.53 -0.99 -4.95
N ALA A 108 -4.86 -1.17 -5.00
CA ALA A 108 -5.76 -0.74 -3.95
C ALA A 108 -6.85 -1.78 -3.70
N ARG A 109 -7.22 -1.94 -2.44
CA ARG A 109 -8.41 -2.70 -2.07
C ARG A 109 -9.61 -1.77 -2.17
N LEU A 110 -10.54 -2.10 -3.03
CA LEU A 110 -11.72 -1.28 -3.31
C LEU A 110 -12.98 -2.15 -3.28
N THR A 111 -14.07 -1.56 -2.82
CA THR A 111 -15.39 -2.14 -3.04
C THR A 111 -15.77 -2.04 -4.53
N PRO A 112 -16.74 -2.82 -5.02
CA PRO A 112 -17.20 -2.70 -6.40
C PRO A 112 -17.74 -1.31 -6.75
N GLN A 113 -18.23 -0.57 -5.75
CA GLN A 113 -18.72 0.80 -5.95
C GLN A 113 -17.56 1.78 -6.11
N GLU A 114 -16.55 1.70 -5.25
CA GLU A 114 -15.33 2.52 -5.34
C GLU A 114 -14.56 2.24 -6.63
N ALA A 115 -14.44 0.97 -7.03
CA ALA A 115 -13.82 0.60 -8.29
C ALA A 115 -14.56 1.23 -9.49
N ARG A 116 -15.91 1.21 -9.51
CA ARG A 116 -16.69 1.89 -10.55
C ARG A 116 -16.49 3.40 -10.57
N GLN A 117 -16.36 4.02 -9.39
CA GLN A 117 -16.06 5.45 -9.31
C GLN A 117 -14.65 5.75 -9.82
N LEU A 118 -13.69 4.91 -9.47
CA LEU A 118 -12.31 5.05 -9.95
C LEU A 118 -12.23 4.90 -11.48
N TRP A 119 -12.93 3.93 -12.06
CA TRP A 119 -13.04 3.80 -13.53
C TRP A 119 -13.56 5.07 -14.17
N LYS A 120 -14.66 5.64 -13.66
CA LYS A 120 -15.22 6.91 -14.18
C LYS A 120 -14.21 8.05 -14.10
N ARG A 121 -13.43 8.14 -13.02
CA ARG A 121 -12.40 9.17 -12.87
C ARG A 121 -11.25 8.97 -13.85
N LEU A 122 -10.81 7.72 -14.04
CA LEU A 122 -9.80 7.38 -15.05
C LEU A 122 -10.28 7.71 -16.46
N ASP A 123 -11.52 7.34 -16.81
CA ASP A 123 -12.13 7.68 -18.11
C ASP A 123 -12.20 9.20 -18.32
N ALA A 124 -12.45 9.98 -17.26
CA ALA A 124 -12.52 11.45 -17.35
C ALA A 124 -11.14 12.13 -17.42
N CYS A 125 -10.10 11.54 -16.82
CA CYS A 125 -8.77 12.16 -16.79
C CYS A 125 -7.89 11.81 -18.01
N HIS A 126 -8.30 10.85 -18.85
CA HIS A 126 -7.59 10.48 -20.07
C HIS A 126 -8.25 11.10 -21.30
N ALA A 127 -7.40 11.59 -22.21
CA ALA A 127 -7.89 12.22 -23.45
C ALA A 127 -8.49 11.23 -24.46
N PHE A 128 -8.14 9.96 -24.32
CA PHE A 128 -8.58 8.89 -25.22
C PHE A 128 -9.24 7.78 -24.42
N ALA A 129 -10.24 7.14 -25.03
CA ALA A 129 -10.91 5.99 -24.45
C ALA A 129 -9.93 4.83 -24.22
N ALA A 130 -10.15 4.07 -23.14
CA ALA A 130 -9.38 2.88 -22.89
C ALA A 130 -9.67 1.80 -23.93
N GLU A 131 -8.65 1.07 -24.33
CA GLU A 131 -8.77 -0.17 -25.08
C GLU A 131 -8.86 -1.33 -24.11
N GLU A 132 -9.87 -2.17 -24.25
CA GLU A 132 -10.03 -3.37 -23.41
C GLU A 132 -9.39 -4.58 -24.12
N GLN A 133 -8.45 -5.23 -23.47
CA GLN A 133 -7.78 -6.45 -23.92
C GLN A 133 -7.90 -7.52 -22.83
N THR A 134 -7.98 -8.79 -23.23
CA THR A 134 -7.99 -9.91 -22.28
C THR A 134 -6.55 -10.41 -22.07
N GLU A 135 -6.08 -10.30 -20.83
CA GLU A 135 -4.80 -10.88 -20.41
C GLU A 135 -5.07 -12.15 -19.60
N LEU A 136 -4.65 -13.30 -20.11
CA LEU A 136 -4.80 -14.63 -19.51
C LEU A 136 -6.26 -15.07 -19.23
N THR A 137 -7.20 -14.31 -19.04
CA THR A 137 -8.65 -14.54 -18.81
C THR A 137 -9.29 -13.35 -18.11
N ILE A 138 -8.49 -12.32 -17.79
CA ILE A 138 -8.94 -11.14 -17.08
C ILE A 138 -9.01 -9.96 -18.04
N PRO A 139 -10.13 -9.23 -18.11
CA PRO A 139 -10.22 -8.02 -18.89
C PRO A 139 -9.34 -6.92 -18.26
N VAL A 140 -8.46 -6.34 -19.07
CA VAL A 140 -7.55 -5.24 -18.70
C VAL A 140 -7.87 -4.06 -19.59
N ARG A 141 -8.06 -2.88 -19.02
CA ARG A 141 -8.21 -1.63 -19.74
C ARG A 141 -6.88 -0.93 -19.86
N TYR A 142 -6.51 -0.58 -21.08
CA TYR A 142 -5.28 0.14 -21.40
C TYR A 142 -5.62 1.57 -21.79
N TYR A 143 -5.24 2.53 -20.94
CA TYR A 143 -5.40 3.95 -21.20
C TYR A 143 -4.16 4.49 -21.90
N PRO A 144 -4.30 5.01 -23.15
CA PRO A 144 -3.19 5.60 -23.86
C PRO A 144 -2.77 6.94 -23.24
N GLU A 145 -1.48 7.13 -23.03
CA GLU A 145 -0.88 8.37 -22.56
C GLU A 145 0.20 8.89 -23.53
N ARG A 146 0.65 10.12 -23.28
CA ARG A 146 1.72 10.73 -24.05
C ARG A 146 2.98 9.86 -23.98
N GLY A 147 3.78 9.85 -25.04
CA GLY A 147 5.03 9.08 -25.10
C GLY A 147 4.86 7.59 -25.36
N ARG A 148 3.74 7.18 -25.96
CA ARG A 148 3.43 5.77 -26.30
C ARG A 148 3.37 4.85 -25.07
N ARG A 149 3.06 5.40 -23.91
CA ARG A 149 2.83 4.61 -22.70
C ARG A 149 1.35 4.27 -22.59
N PHE A 150 1.04 3.13 -22.00
CA PHE A 150 -0.32 2.67 -21.75
C PHE A 150 -0.44 2.29 -20.28
N LEU A 151 -1.37 2.93 -19.56
CA LEU A 151 -1.70 2.52 -18.21
C LEU A 151 -2.66 1.33 -18.26
N GLY A 152 -2.14 0.13 -18.01
CA GLY A 152 -2.95 -1.08 -17.92
C GLY A 152 -3.58 -1.21 -16.54
N CYS A 153 -4.91 -1.35 -16.50
CA CYS A 153 -5.67 -1.46 -15.25
C CYS A 153 -6.63 -2.62 -15.28
N TYR A 154 -6.77 -3.32 -14.15
CA TYR A 154 -7.84 -4.30 -13.95
C TYR A 154 -8.40 -4.26 -12.52
N TYR A 155 -9.61 -4.78 -12.35
CA TYR A 155 -10.24 -4.94 -11.05
C TYR A 155 -10.77 -6.36 -10.90
N GLN A 156 -10.28 -7.10 -9.91
CA GLN A 156 -10.70 -8.47 -9.64
C GLN A 156 -10.58 -8.81 -8.16
N GLN A 157 -11.54 -9.57 -7.64
CA GLN A 157 -11.57 -10.02 -6.23
C GLN A 157 -11.38 -8.89 -5.20
N GLY A 158 -11.93 -7.71 -5.46
CA GLY A 158 -11.83 -6.55 -4.57
C GLY A 158 -10.50 -5.81 -4.65
N ILE A 159 -9.59 -6.17 -5.56
CA ILE A 159 -8.32 -5.49 -5.75
C ILE A 159 -8.29 -4.83 -7.12
N PHE A 160 -8.01 -3.54 -7.12
CA PHE A 160 -7.70 -2.76 -8.31
C PHE A 160 -6.18 -2.73 -8.49
N VAL A 161 -5.72 -3.01 -9.70
CA VAL A 161 -4.30 -3.05 -10.04
C VAL A 161 -4.05 -2.18 -11.26
N ALA A 162 -2.95 -1.43 -11.25
CA ALA A 162 -2.54 -0.59 -12.37
C ALA A 162 -1.01 -0.54 -12.52
N SER A 163 -0.53 -0.50 -13.77
CA SER A 163 0.88 -0.31 -14.11
C SER A 163 1.04 0.18 -15.54
N TYR A 164 2.10 0.94 -15.80
CA TYR A 164 2.55 1.23 -17.17
C TYR A 164 3.33 0.06 -17.78
N GLN A 165 3.74 -0.91 -16.97
CA GLN A 165 4.46 -2.09 -17.43
C GLN A 165 3.48 -3.25 -17.61
N ARG A 166 3.15 -3.57 -18.88
CA ARG A 166 2.24 -4.68 -19.22
C ARG A 166 2.67 -6.01 -18.59
N GLN A 167 3.98 -6.24 -18.50
CA GLN A 167 4.50 -7.46 -17.89
C GLN A 167 4.19 -7.56 -16.39
N LEU A 168 4.20 -6.43 -15.65
CA LEU A 168 3.85 -6.41 -14.23
C LEU A 168 2.36 -6.68 -14.04
N VAL A 169 1.49 -6.10 -14.88
CA VAL A 169 0.06 -6.40 -14.90
C VAL A 169 -0.16 -7.89 -15.13
N ARG A 170 0.48 -8.47 -16.15
CA ARG A 170 0.37 -9.90 -16.45
C ARG A 170 0.87 -10.79 -15.32
N LYS A 171 2.04 -10.49 -14.74
CA LYS A 171 2.58 -11.24 -13.60
C LYS A 171 1.66 -11.18 -12.39
N SER A 172 1.02 -10.04 -12.10
CA SER A 172 0.05 -9.93 -11.01
C SER A 172 -1.21 -10.75 -11.26
N ILE A 173 -1.68 -10.83 -12.52
CA ILE A 173 -2.78 -11.71 -12.92
C ILE A 173 -2.38 -13.20 -12.76
N GLU A 174 -1.16 -13.56 -13.13
CA GLU A 174 -0.65 -14.92 -12.92
C GLU A 174 -0.67 -15.31 -11.43
N GLN A 175 -0.27 -14.41 -10.53
CA GLN A 175 -0.35 -14.63 -9.09
C GLN A 175 -1.81 -14.81 -8.62
N LEU A 176 -2.71 -13.95 -9.11
CA LEU A 176 -4.13 -14.03 -8.81
C LEU A 176 -4.75 -15.38 -9.24
N LEU A 177 -4.39 -15.86 -10.44
CA LEU A 177 -4.92 -17.12 -10.99
C LEU A 177 -4.33 -18.36 -10.33
N ARG A 178 -3.09 -18.31 -9.87
CA ARG A 178 -2.43 -19.45 -9.22
C ARG A 178 -3.10 -19.89 -7.93
N ARG A 179 -3.93 -19.05 -7.27
CA ARG A 179 -4.68 -19.32 -6.02
C ARG A 179 -3.85 -20.06 -4.95
N ARG A 180 -2.52 -20.00 -5.00
CA ARG A 180 -1.65 -20.88 -4.20
C ARG A 180 -0.84 -20.09 -3.21
N THR A 181 -0.48 -20.80 -2.15
CA THR A 181 0.40 -20.44 -1.04
C THR A 181 1.17 -19.17 -1.33
N ALA A 182 0.84 -18.12 -0.58
CA ALA A 182 1.50 -16.83 -0.72
C ALA A 182 3.00 -17.04 -0.83
N ASP A 183 3.61 -16.45 -1.86
CA ASP A 183 5.05 -16.39 -2.06
C ASP A 183 5.72 -16.09 -0.71
N PRO A 184 6.85 -16.71 -0.37
CA PRO A 184 7.58 -16.42 0.86
C PRO A 184 7.80 -14.93 1.08
N VAL A 185 8.09 -14.17 0.01
CA VAL A 185 8.25 -12.71 0.05
C VAL A 185 6.93 -12.03 0.44
N ALA A 186 5.81 -12.44 -0.15
CA ALA A 186 4.49 -11.89 0.19
C ALA A 186 4.14 -12.13 1.67
N LYS A 187 4.44 -13.31 2.22
CA LYS A 187 4.24 -13.60 3.66
C LYS A 187 5.11 -12.72 4.55
N GLN A 188 6.36 -12.51 4.17
CA GLN A 188 7.27 -11.63 4.92
C GLN A 188 6.79 -10.18 4.91
N LEU A 189 6.37 -9.67 3.76
CA LEU A 189 5.80 -8.33 3.63
C LEU A 189 4.51 -8.19 4.45
N GLN A 190 3.62 -9.18 4.39
CA GLN A 190 2.39 -9.19 5.16
C GLN A 190 2.64 -9.18 6.67
N ALA A 191 3.62 -9.95 7.16
CA ALA A 191 4.00 -9.99 8.57
C ALA A 191 4.59 -8.66 9.07
N ARG A 192 5.07 -7.78 8.16
CA ARG A 192 5.65 -6.47 8.47
C ARG A 192 4.67 -5.31 8.29
N LYS A 193 3.43 -5.58 7.93
CA LYS A 193 2.40 -4.57 7.72
C LYS A 193 2.07 -3.84 9.03
N SER A 194 2.04 -2.50 8.97
CA SER A 194 1.68 -1.62 10.09
C SER A 194 0.49 -0.74 9.69
N PRO A 195 -0.75 -1.27 9.77
CA PRO A 195 -1.95 -0.52 9.32
C PRO A 195 -2.25 0.71 10.15
N SER A 196 -1.70 0.81 11.37
CA SER A 196 -1.84 1.99 12.24
C SER A 196 -1.03 3.19 11.74
N ALA A 197 0.04 2.96 10.95
CA ALA A 197 0.84 4.03 10.38
C ALA A 197 0.11 4.63 9.16
N PRO A 198 -0.04 5.95 9.06
CA PRO A 198 -0.60 6.61 7.87
C PRO A 198 0.12 6.24 6.58
N LEU A 199 1.44 6.19 6.64
CA LEU A 199 2.33 5.82 5.55
C LEU A 199 3.35 4.79 6.04
N GLN A 200 3.70 3.82 5.21
CA GLN A 200 4.68 2.78 5.54
C GLN A 200 5.55 2.48 4.31
N LEU A 201 6.87 2.41 4.53
CA LEU A 201 7.81 1.96 3.51
C LEU A 201 8.43 0.63 3.94
N LEU A 202 8.34 -0.37 3.07
CA LEU A 202 8.98 -1.66 3.24
C LEU A 202 10.16 -1.75 2.27
N LEU A 203 11.33 -2.05 2.80
CA LEU A 203 12.57 -2.15 2.04
C LEU A 203 13.28 -3.47 2.33
N PRO A 204 13.95 -4.09 1.35
CA PRO A 204 14.90 -5.15 1.62
C PRO A 204 15.99 -4.66 2.57
N SER A 205 16.33 -5.45 3.59
CA SER A 205 17.31 -5.06 4.62
C SER A 205 18.67 -4.71 4.01
N GLU A 206 19.04 -5.36 2.93
CA GLU A 206 20.27 -5.08 2.16
C GLU A 206 20.37 -3.66 1.57
N ARG A 207 19.23 -2.97 1.45
CA ARG A 207 19.20 -1.58 0.99
C ARG A 207 19.67 -0.58 2.03
N LEU A 208 19.46 -0.89 3.30
CA LEU A 208 19.80 0.00 4.41
C LEU A 208 21.04 -0.45 5.18
N PHE A 209 21.24 -1.76 5.29
CA PHE A 209 22.39 -2.29 6.02
C PHE A 209 23.55 -2.67 5.10
N PRO A 210 24.78 -2.44 5.53
CA PRO A 210 25.97 -3.02 4.91
C PRO A 210 25.94 -4.55 4.95
N ALA A 211 26.57 -5.21 3.99
CA ALA A 211 26.52 -6.67 3.84
C ALA A 211 27.08 -7.45 5.06
N ASP A 212 28.04 -6.87 5.78
CA ASP A 212 28.60 -7.42 7.01
C ASP A 212 27.62 -7.41 8.18
N ARG A 213 26.65 -6.45 8.17
CA ARG A 213 25.61 -6.32 9.20
C ARG A 213 24.35 -7.12 8.89
N LEU A 214 24.11 -7.47 7.63
CA LEU A 214 22.93 -8.26 7.22
C LEU A 214 22.84 -9.63 7.87
N ARG A 215 23.99 -10.24 8.19
CA ARG A 215 24.03 -11.54 8.88
C ARG A 215 23.50 -11.47 10.32
N GLU A 216 23.52 -10.29 10.90
CA GLU A 216 23.07 -10.04 12.27
C GLU A 216 21.59 -9.63 12.31
N THR A 217 21.05 -9.10 11.19
CA THR A 217 19.63 -8.78 11.08
C THR A 217 18.85 -9.99 10.59
N ALA A 218 18.10 -10.63 11.47
CA ALA A 218 17.33 -11.83 11.16
C ALA A 218 16.15 -11.59 10.16
N THR A 219 15.97 -10.37 9.67
CA THR A 219 14.79 -10.03 8.87
C THR A 219 15.15 -9.54 7.47
N PRO A 220 14.69 -10.25 6.41
CA PRO A 220 15.00 -9.87 5.03
C PRO A 220 14.32 -8.57 4.59
N TRP A 221 13.26 -8.14 5.29
CA TRP A 221 12.51 -6.91 5.01
C TRP A 221 12.42 -6.02 6.25
N LEU A 222 12.71 -4.74 6.06
CA LEU A 222 12.52 -3.68 7.06
C LEU A 222 11.20 -2.98 6.82
N SER A 223 10.53 -2.67 7.92
CA SER A 223 9.33 -1.85 7.95
C SER A 223 9.69 -0.48 8.51
N LEU A 224 9.37 0.57 7.78
CA LEU A 224 9.52 1.95 8.24
C LEU A 224 8.12 2.58 8.29
N PRO A 225 7.42 2.47 9.43
CA PRO A 225 6.12 3.10 9.64
C PRO A 225 6.32 4.58 9.93
N PHE A 226 5.64 5.44 9.17
CA PHE A 226 5.71 6.88 9.30
C PHE A 226 4.46 7.42 9.98
N PHE A 227 4.67 8.27 10.96
CA PHE A 227 3.65 8.97 11.71
C PHE A 227 3.88 10.48 11.59
N PHE A 228 2.82 11.23 11.75
CA PHE A 228 2.88 12.69 11.80
C PHE A 228 2.75 13.13 13.25
N ASN A 229 3.73 13.87 13.75
CA ASN A 229 3.71 14.41 15.09
C ASN A 229 4.24 15.84 15.08
N GLU A 230 3.47 16.80 15.63
CA GLU A 230 3.85 18.20 15.82
C GLU A 230 4.46 18.87 14.57
N GLY A 231 3.93 18.56 13.38
CA GLY A 231 4.45 19.12 12.12
C GLY A 231 5.71 18.42 11.59
N HIS A 232 6.05 17.25 12.12
CA HIS A 232 7.18 16.43 11.67
C HIS A 232 6.70 15.08 11.15
N LEU A 233 7.43 14.53 10.19
CA LEU A 233 7.31 13.14 9.81
C LEU A 233 8.27 12.34 10.68
N CYS A 234 7.73 11.43 11.47
CA CYS A 234 8.48 10.57 12.39
C CYS A 234 8.37 9.11 11.97
N CYS A 235 9.43 8.35 12.14
CA CYS A 235 9.42 6.91 12.03
C CYS A 235 9.95 6.33 13.34
N PHE A 236 9.23 5.34 13.86
CA PHE A 236 9.67 4.58 15.04
C PHE A 236 9.69 3.12 14.67
N GLN A 237 10.84 2.50 14.79
CA GLN A 237 11.03 1.08 14.53
C GLN A 237 11.87 0.45 15.60
N GLU A 238 11.37 -0.63 16.16
CA GLU A 238 12.11 -1.50 17.07
C GLU A 238 12.82 -2.60 16.26
N TRP A 239 14.10 -2.81 16.54
CA TRP A 239 14.89 -3.90 15.97
C TRP A 239 15.48 -4.78 17.08
N PRO A 240 15.43 -6.10 16.94
CA PRO A 240 16.11 -6.99 17.88
C PRO A 240 17.61 -6.75 17.81
N LEU A 241 18.22 -6.59 18.96
CA LEU A 241 19.68 -6.47 19.06
C LEU A 241 20.36 -7.81 18.73
N PRO A 242 21.49 -7.78 18.05
CA PRO A 242 22.29 -8.98 17.84
C PRO A 242 22.75 -9.54 19.18
N THR A 243 22.48 -10.81 19.43
CA THR A 243 22.88 -11.50 20.68
C THR A 243 24.38 -11.75 20.78
N SER A 244 25.11 -11.57 19.67
CA SER A 244 26.54 -11.81 19.55
C SER A 244 27.42 -10.63 19.98
N ILE A 245 26.85 -9.43 20.18
CA ILE A 245 27.62 -8.23 20.49
C ILE A 245 27.63 -7.99 22.01
N PRO A 246 28.82 -7.90 22.65
CA PRO A 246 28.94 -7.54 24.07
C PRO A 246 28.39 -6.12 24.30
N ASP A 247 27.72 -5.89 25.42
CA ASP A 247 27.11 -4.60 25.78
C ASP A 247 28.09 -3.43 25.75
N SER A 248 29.37 -3.68 26.10
CA SER A 248 30.42 -2.64 26.06
C SER A 248 30.75 -2.14 24.67
N HIS A 249 30.43 -2.90 23.63
CA HIS A 249 30.71 -2.57 22.22
C HIS A 249 29.47 -2.19 21.42
N LEU A 250 28.28 -2.26 22.04
CA LEU A 250 27.01 -2.05 21.36
C LEU A 250 26.92 -0.63 20.78
N THR A 251 27.24 0.39 21.56
CA THR A 251 27.12 1.79 21.13
C THR A 251 28.13 2.13 20.04
N THR A 252 29.40 1.88 20.30
CA THR A 252 30.49 2.33 19.41
C THR A 252 30.67 1.47 18.16
N HIS A 253 30.48 0.17 18.29
CA HIS A 253 30.73 -0.75 17.18
C HIS A 253 29.46 -1.13 16.38
N TRP A 254 28.27 -0.85 16.90
CA TRP A 254 27.03 -1.22 16.22
C TRP A 254 26.11 -0.01 15.97
N LEU A 255 25.73 0.73 17.01
CA LEU A 255 24.74 1.83 16.87
C LEU A 255 25.29 3.03 16.09
N GLU A 256 26.50 3.52 16.42
CA GLU A 256 27.08 4.69 15.72
C GLU A 256 27.33 4.41 14.23
N PRO A 257 28.01 3.31 13.85
CA PRO A 257 28.20 3.01 12.42
C PRO A 257 26.88 2.78 11.68
N LEU A 258 25.86 2.24 12.36
CA LEU A 258 24.53 2.07 11.78
C LEU A 258 23.86 3.42 11.57
N ARG A 259 23.86 4.31 12.56
CA ARG A 259 23.35 5.69 12.46
C ARG A 259 24.00 6.43 11.30
N ASP A 260 25.31 6.36 11.19
CA ASP A 260 26.08 7.05 10.15
C ASP A 260 25.76 6.48 8.76
N SER A 261 25.65 5.16 8.64
CA SER A 261 25.22 4.49 7.40
C SER A 261 23.81 4.89 6.99
N LEU A 262 22.86 4.92 7.93
CA LEU A 262 21.48 5.32 7.69
C LEU A 262 21.41 6.81 7.33
N SER A 263 22.14 7.67 8.03
CA SER A 263 22.24 9.11 7.73
C SER A 263 22.73 9.34 6.31
N LEU A 264 23.83 8.68 5.92
CA LEU A 264 24.40 8.78 4.58
C LEU A 264 23.43 8.36 3.49
N ARG A 265 22.63 7.31 3.74
CA ARG A 265 21.68 6.74 2.75
C ARG A 265 20.35 7.48 2.73
N LEU A 266 19.88 7.99 3.86
CA LEU A 266 18.60 8.68 3.97
C LEU A 266 18.70 10.18 3.69
N GLN A 267 19.84 10.83 3.97
CA GLN A 267 20.03 12.26 3.77
C GLN A 267 19.79 12.74 2.33
N PRO A 268 20.19 12.01 1.27
CA PRO A 268 19.83 12.38 -0.09
C PRO A 268 18.34 12.28 -0.38
N LEU A 269 17.65 11.36 0.33
CA LEU A 269 16.22 11.08 0.14
C LEU A 269 15.37 12.00 1.02
N LEU A 270 15.84 12.33 2.20
CA LEU A 270 15.17 13.12 3.24
C LEU A 270 16.13 14.21 3.75
N PRO A 271 16.30 15.33 3.02
CA PRO A 271 17.15 16.43 3.46
C PRO A 271 16.70 16.96 4.82
N GLY A 272 17.66 17.13 5.74
CA GLY A 272 17.39 17.60 7.09
C GLY A 272 16.86 16.52 8.06
N VAL A 273 16.95 15.25 7.69
CA VAL A 273 16.57 14.14 8.58
C VAL A 273 17.56 14.07 9.76
N GLN A 274 17.01 14.04 10.96
CA GLN A 274 17.76 13.71 12.18
C GLN A 274 17.45 12.26 12.54
N ILE A 275 18.49 11.47 12.74
CA ILE A 275 18.40 10.05 13.09
C ILE A 275 18.87 9.88 14.54
N GLU A 276 17.97 9.35 15.36
CA GLU A 276 18.24 8.97 16.73
C GLU A 276 18.20 7.45 16.82
N LEU A 277 19.24 6.86 17.39
CA LEU A 277 19.30 5.42 17.66
C LEU A 277 19.56 5.24 19.15
N GLU A 278 18.65 4.56 19.82
CA GLU A 278 18.77 4.19 21.21
C GLU A 278 18.68 2.68 21.34
N ALA A 279 19.55 2.08 22.15
CA ALA A 279 19.47 0.68 22.52
C ALA A 279 18.97 0.56 23.96
N THR A 280 17.91 -0.21 24.15
CA THR A 280 17.38 -0.51 25.47
C THR A 280 17.90 -1.87 25.92
N ARG A 281 18.73 -1.89 26.94
CA ARG A 281 19.36 -3.12 27.44
C ARG A 281 18.37 -4.13 28.00
N GLU A 282 17.34 -3.64 28.68
CA GLU A 282 16.32 -4.47 29.33
C GLU A 282 15.48 -5.25 28.32
N GLU A 283 15.19 -4.64 27.16
CA GLU A 283 14.31 -5.22 26.13
C GLU A 283 15.08 -5.93 25.02
N LYS A 284 16.42 -5.92 25.04
CA LYS A 284 17.29 -6.47 23.98
C LYS A 284 16.90 -5.96 22.57
N SER A 285 16.47 -4.73 22.51
CA SER A 285 16.03 -4.07 21.28
C SER A 285 16.70 -2.72 21.09
N ALA A 286 16.88 -2.32 19.84
CA ALA A 286 17.27 -0.99 19.46
C ALA A 286 16.06 -0.24 18.90
N TYR A 287 15.87 0.98 19.36
CA TYR A 287 14.84 1.88 18.81
C TYR A 287 15.48 2.81 17.80
N PHE A 288 14.90 2.84 16.64
CA PHE A 288 15.26 3.76 15.59
C PHE A 288 14.16 4.80 15.47
N ALA A 289 14.54 6.06 15.63
CA ALA A 289 13.67 7.17 15.37
C ALA A 289 14.33 8.11 14.36
N PHE A 290 13.59 8.59 13.38
CA PHE A 290 14.01 9.73 12.61
C PHE A 290 12.92 10.79 12.58
N ARG A 291 13.35 12.05 12.53
CA ARG A 291 12.49 13.21 12.45
C ARG A 291 12.95 14.09 11.30
N THR A 292 12.01 14.55 10.47
CA THR A 292 12.30 15.55 9.44
C THR A 292 11.88 16.92 9.93
N HIS A 293 12.71 17.91 9.70
CA HIS A 293 12.39 19.32 9.95
C HIS A 293 11.80 19.98 8.71
#